data_12ca675a1784e5032b643545d5a2e8ab
#
_entry.id   12ca675a1784e5032b643545d5a2e8ab
#
_cell.length_a   1.000
_cell.length_b   1.000
_cell.length_c   1.000
_cell.angle_alpha   90.00
_cell.angle_beta   90.00
_cell.angle_gamma   90.00
#
_symmetry.space_group_name_H-M   'P 1'
#
loop_
_entity.id
_entity.type
_entity.pdbx_description
1 polymer ?
#
loop_
_entity_poly.entity_id
_entity_poly.type
_entity_poly.pdbx_seq_one_letter_code
_entity_poly.pdbx_strand_id
1 'polypeptide(L)'
;MKGLTGVCAGAMLSVWLTLATGAAFAQGDTTSAPASDVPDARAMETLARARNCMTCHAADRTLLAPSYRDIAKRYAGQPGAADALARSISDGSQGKWGKIPMPASLQLAPGEATRLAQWILGMARPSRS
;
A
#
# COMPACT_ATOMS: atom_id res chain seq x y z
N MET A 1 18.53 72.43 -28.96
CA MET A 1 19.06 73.29 -27.94
C MET A 1 19.46 72.48 -26.76
N LYS A 2 20.77 72.27 -26.60
CA LYS A 2 21.61 72.65 -25.44
C LYS A 2 21.16 71.91 -24.15
N GLY A 3 21.94 71.23 -23.41
CA GLY A 3 23.38 71.07 -23.21
C GLY A 3 23.55 70.13 -22.07
N LEU A 4 24.57 69.37 -22.13
CA LEU A 4 25.84 69.51 -21.40
C LEU A 4 25.85 68.91 -19.96
N THR A 5 26.63 67.87 -19.86
CA THR A 5 27.78 67.63 -18.92
C THR A 5 27.49 67.45 -17.45
N GLY A 6 28.08 66.40 -16.94
CA GLY A 6 28.36 66.22 -15.51
C GLY A 6 29.06 64.86 -15.23
N VAL A 7 30.33 64.81 -15.48
CA VAL A 7 31.31 63.80 -15.01
C VAL A 7 31.47 63.96 -13.51
N CYS A 8 31.48 62.88 -12.76
CA CYS A 8 32.39 62.72 -11.63
C CYS A 8 32.48 61.26 -11.15
N ALA A 9 33.66 60.83 -11.24
CA ALA A 9 34.33 59.64 -10.69
C ALA A 9 34.10 59.45 -9.19
N GLY A 10 34.04 58.24 -8.78
CA GLY A 10 34.06 57.86 -7.37
C GLY A 10 34.22 56.36 -7.22
N ALA A 11 35.48 55.92 -7.34
CA ALA A 11 35.88 54.56 -7.01
C ALA A 11 35.79 54.34 -5.49
N MET A 12 35.06 53.35 -5.04
CA MET A 12 35.29 52.67 -3.76
C MET A 12 35.03 51.20 -3.92
N LEU A 13 36.14 50.44 -4.05
CA LEU A 13 36.16 49.02 -3.85
C LEU A 13 35.81 48.73 -2.38
N SER A 14 34.77 48.02 -2.15
CA SER A 14 34.51 47.32 -0.90
C SER A 14 34.28 45.86 -1.23
N VAL A 15 35.37 45.11 -1.17
CA VAL A 15 35.37 43.64 -1.21
C VAL A 15 34.81 43.15 0.11
N TRP A 16 33.53 42.78 0.13
CA TRP A 16 32.97 41.99 1.22
C TRP A 16 33.10 40.50 0.87
N LEU A 17 34.17 39.93 1.43
CA LEU A 17 34.36 38.47 1.41
C LEU A 17 33.44 37.84 2.46
N THR A 18 32.21 37.50 2.07
CA THR A 18 31.32 36.70 2.90
C THR A 18 31.69 35.22 2.72
N LEU A 19 32.37 34.67 3.72
CA LEU A 19 32.45 33.22 3.87
C LEU A 19 31.06 32.67 4.14
N ALA A 20 30.40 32.20 3.09
CA ALA A 20 29.21 31.36 3.23
C ALA A 20 29.67 29.96 3.64
N THR A 21 29.69 29.69 4.96
CA THR A 21 29.74 28.33 5.48
C THR A 21 28.43 27.62 5.08
N GLY A 22 28.49 26.93 3.94
CA GLY A 22 27.41 26.03 3.50
C GLY A 22 27.32 24.86 4.46
N ALA A 23 26.35 24.88 5.36
CA ALA A 23 25.92 23.67 6.07
C ALA A 23 25.30 22.75 5.01
N ALA A 24 26.05 21.73 4.60
CA ALA A 24 25.55 20.63 3.82
C ALA A 24 24.57 19.85 4.71
N PHE A 25 23.29 20.13 4.54
CA PHE A 25 22.24 19.23 5.02
C PHE A 25 22.36 17.95 4.17
N ALA A 26 22.95 16.93 4.76
CA ALA A 26 22.87 15.59 4.23
C ALA A 26 21.37 15.21 4.21
N GLN A 27 20.75 15.34 3.05
CA GLN A 27 19.47 14.72 2.78
C GLN A 27 19.74 13.22 2.83
N GLY A 28 19.33 12.61 3.96
CA GLY A 28 19.33 11.17 4.05
C GLY A 28 18.45 10.65 2.91
N ASP A 29 19.09 10.01 1.94
CA ASP A 29 18.41 9.13 1.00
C ASP A 29 17.68 8.08 1.82
N THR A 30 16.39 8.35 2.10
CA THR A 30 15.46 7.29 2.39
C THR A 30 15.32 6.51 1.09
N THR A 31 16.23 5.58 0.87
CA THR A 31 16.05 4.52 -0.10
C THR A 31 14.76 3.81 0.30
N SER A 32 13.66 4.23 -0.29
CA SER A 32 12.42 3.47 -0.25
C SER A 32 12.75 2.11 -0.83
N ALA A 33 12.90 1.12 0.03
CA ALA A 33 12.91 -0.26 -0.39
C ALA A 33 11.71 -0.47 -1.34
N PRO A 34 11.88 -1.20 -2.45
CA PRO A 34 10.78 -1.45 -3.37
C PRO A 34 9.62 -1.99 -2.54
N ALA A 35 8.49 -1.28 -2.58
CA ALA A 35 7.28 -1.70 -1.91
C ALA A 35 6.99 -3.11 -2.40
N SER A 36 7.11 -4.07 -1.49
CA SER A 36 6.71 -5.45 -1.77
C SER A 36 5.25 -5.38 -2.20
N ASP A 37 4.89 -5.91 -3.36
CA ASP A 37 3.51 -5.95 -3.89
C ASP A 37 2.54 -6.73 -2.97
N VAL A 38 3.05 -7.24 -1.85
CA VAL A 38 2.27 -7.92 -0.82
C VAL A 38 1.82 -6.87 0.20
N PRO A 39 0.51 -6.64 0.33
CA PRO A 39 -0.03 -5.72 1.32
C PRO A 39 0.47 -6.07 2.73
N ASP A 40 0.75 -5.05 3.55
CA ASP A 40 1.14 -5.24 4.94
C ASP A 40 0.12 -6.13 5.67
N ALA A 41 0.58 -7.27 6.18
CA ALA A 41 -0.27 -8.28 6.79
C ALA A 41 -1.07 -7.74 7.98
N ARG A 42 -0.50 -6.85 8.79
CA ARG A 42 -1.19 -6.22 9.93
C ARG A 42 -2.30 -5.27 9.47
N ALA A 43 -2.01 -4.47 8.46
CA ALA A 43 -3.00 -3.55 7.91
C ALA A 43 -4.17 -4.33 7.30
N MET A 44 -3.89 -5.42 6.61
CA MET A 44 -4.93 -6.27 6.02
C MET A 44 -5.74 -7.04 7.06
N GLU A 45 -5.13 -7.52 8.13
CA GLU A 45 -5.87 -8.14 9.24
C GLU A 45 -6.78 -7.11 9.93
N THR A 46 -6.29 -5.89 10.15
CA THR A 46 -7.08 -4.79 10.70
C THR A 46 -8.26 -4.45 9.80
N LEU A 47 -8.03 -4.38 8.49
CA LEU A 47 -9.09 -4.17 7.50
C LEU A 47 -10.13 -5.29 7.53
N ALA A 48 -9.70 -6.55 7.54
CA ALA A 48 -10.60 -7.70 7.60
C ALA A 48 -11.47 -7.69 8.87
N ARG A 49 -10.92 -7.27 10.02
CA ARG A 49 -11.69 -7.07 11.26
C ARG A 49 -12.69 -5.93 11.12
N ALA A 50 -12.26 -4.78 10.63
CA ALA A 50 -13.12 -3.60 10.46
C ALA A 50 -14.27 -3.84 9.46
N ARG A 51 -14.09 -4.75 8.52
CA ARG A 51 -15.10 -5.15 7.54
C ARG A 51 -15.89 -6.41 7.92
N ASN A 52 -15.79 -6.84 9.18
CA ASN A 52 -16.48 -8.00 9.75
C ASN A 52 -16.17 -9.35 9.11
N CYS A 53 -15.11 -9.47 8.32
CA CYS A 53 -14.72 -10.72 7.68
C CYS A 53 -14.38 -11.81 8.72
N MET A 54 -13.78 -11.38 9.84
CA MET A 54 -13.34 -12.29 10.91
C MET A 54 -14.50 -12.89 11.73
N THR A 55 -15.73 -12.49 11.49
CA THR A 55 -16.91 -13.13 12.10
C THR A 55 -17.11 -14.55 11.58
N CYS A 56 -16.80 -14.79 10.31
CA CYS A 56 -16.96 -16.08 9.65
C CYS A 56 -15.65 -16.77 9.33
N HIS A 57 -14.57 -16.01 9.10
CA HIS A 57 -13.26 -16.51 8.74
C HIS A 57 -12.26 -16.35 9.89
N ALA A 58 -11.31 -17.28 9.99
CA ALA A 58 -10.11 -17.11 10.79
C ALA A 58 -8.86 -17.30 9.89
N ALA A 59 -7.68 -16.94 10.38
CA ALA A 59 -6.45 -17.05 9.61
C ALA A 59 -6.11 -18.52 9.28
N ASP A 60 -6.23 -19.41 10.26
CA ASP A 60 -5.67 -20.76 10.23
C ASP A 60 -6.63 -21.89 10.60
N ARG A 61 -7.86 -21.58 10.97
CA ARG A 61 -8.89 -22.58 11.31
C ARG A 61 -10.24 -22.25 10.67
N THR A 62 -10.97 -23.28 10.31
CA THR A 62 -12.33 -23.16 9.82
C THR A 62 -13.28 -22.79 10.97
N LEU A 63 -14.12 -21.79 10.73
CA LEU A 63 -15.24 -21.38 11.59
C LEU A 63 -16.56 -21.68 10.84
N LEU A 64 -17.36 -20.64 10.58
CA LEU A 64 -18.54 -20.76 9.70
C LEU A 64 -18.14 -20.87 8.22
N ALA A 65 -16.97 -20.38 7.89
CA ALA A 65 -16.38 -20.32 6.54
C ALA A 65 -14.94 -20.87 6.58
N PRO A 66 -14.34 -21.17 5.41
CA PRO A 66 -12.98 -21.68 5.33
C PRO A 66 -11.97 -20.69 5.94
N SER A 67 -10.85 -21.22 6.46
CA SER A 67 -9.76 -20.35 6.88
C SER A 67 -9.13 -19.62 5.70
N TYR A 68 -8.51 -18.46 5.95
CA TYR A 68 -7.77 -17.76 4.90
C TYR A 68 -6.63 -18.62 4.35
N ARG A 69 -6.01 -19.44 5.18
CA ARG A 69 -4.94 -20.35 4.79
C ARG A 69 -5.46 -21.47 3.87
N ASP A 70 -6.65 -22.01 4.10
CA ASP A 70 -7.26 -23.00 3.22
C ASP A 70 -7.66 -22.40 1.88
N ILE A 71 -8.19 -21.17 1.91
CA ILE A 71 -8.47 -20.43 0.68
C ILE A 71 -7.18 -20.23 -0.12
N ALA A 72 -6.13 -19.76 0.53
CA ALA A 72 -4.83 -19.55 -0.11
C ALA A 72 -4.30 -20.83 -0.76
N LYS A 73 -4.33 -21.95 -0.04
CA LYS A 73 -3.91 -23.25 -0.57
C LYS A 73 -4.72 -23.69 -1.80
N ARG A 74 -6.04 -23.53 -1.73
CA ARG A 74 -6.93 -23.94 -2.84
C ARG A 74 -6.68 -23.15 -4.11
N TYR A 75 -6.36 -21.87 -4.00
CA TYR A 75 -6.14 -20.97 -5.13
C TYR A 75 -4.66 -20.83 -5.52
N ALA A 76 -3.75 -21.46 -4.81
CA ALA A 76 -2.32 -21.39 -5.10
C ALA A 76 -2.01 -21.82 -6.54
N GLY A 77 -1.25 -20.99 -7.26
CA GLY A 77 -0.84 -21.25 -8.64
C GLY A 77 -1.95 -21.14 -9.69
N GLN A 78 -3.17 -20.79 -9.32
CA GLN A 78 -4.25 -20.64 -10.30
C GLN A 78 -4.16 -19.26 -10.99
N PRO A 79 -4.16 -19.20 -12.32
CA PRO A 79 -4.24 -17.94 -13.04
C PRO A 79 -5.51 -17.17 -12.69
N GLY A 80 -5.40 -15.86 -12.45
CA GLY A 80 -6.56 -15.00 -12.13
C GLY A 80 -7.14 -15.22 -10.72
N ALA A 81 -6.43 -15.94 -9.83
CA ALA A 81 -6.89 -16.21 -8.47
C ALA A 81 -7.23 -14.93 -7.68
N ALA A 82 -6.41 -13.89 -7.81
CA ALA A 82 -6.64 -12.62 -7.12
C ALA A 82 -7.96 -11.97 -7.54
N ASP A 83 -8.23 -11.92 -8.83
CA ASP A 83 -9.48 -11.35 -9.36
C ASP A 83 -10.70 -12.20 -9.00
N ALA A 84 -10.56 -13.53 -9.06
CA ALA A 84 -11.62 -14.44 -8.68
C ALA A 84 -11.99 -14.32 -7.20
N LEU A 85 -10.99 -14.14 -6.32
CA LEU A 85 -11.22 -13.90 -4.89
C LEU A 85 -11.77 -12.50 -4.64
N ALA A 86 -11.24 -11.48 -5.30
CA ALA A 86 -11.74 -10.11 -5.16
C ALA A 86 -13.23 -10.03 -5.53
N ARG A 87 -13.63 -10.64 -6.65
CA ARG A 87 -15.07 -10.75 -7.01
C ARG A 87 -15.87 -11.51 -5.96
N SER A 88 -15.36 -12.62 -5.44
CA SER A 88 -16.07 -13.36 -4.39
C SER A 88 -16.25 -12.54 -3.11
N ILE A 89 -15.30 -11.66 -2.79
CA ILE A 89 -15.38 -10.74 -1.65
C ILE A 89 -16.39 -9.64 -1.92
N SER A 90 -16.34 -9.00 -3.09
CA SER A 90 -17.24 -7.90 -3.44
C SER A 90 -18.69 -8.36 -3.62
N ASP A 91 -18.88 -9.41 -4.42
CA ASP A 91 -20.20 -9.84 -4.92
C ASP A 91 -20.81 -10.94 -4.07
N GLY A 92 -20.02 -11.50 -3.15
CA GLY A 92 -20.37 -12.70 -2.42
C GLY A 92 -20.11 -13.97 -3.24
N SER A 93 -20.37 -15.12 -2.61
CA SER A 93 -20.25 -16.41 -3.30
C SER A 93 -21.14 -17.47 -2.67
N GLN A 94 -21.59 -18.42 -3.48
CA GLN A 94 -22.41 -19.54 -3.04
C GLN A 94 -21.86 -20.87 -3.60
N GLY A 95 -21.94 -21.93 -2.80
CA GLY A 95 -21.59 -23.28 -3.23
C GLY A 95 -20.09 -23.56 -3.42
N LYS A 96 -19.22 -22.57 -3.33
CA LYS A 96 -17.76 -22.74 -3.51
C LYS A 96 -17.11 -23.50 -2.36
N TRP A 97 -17.63 -23.32 -1.15
CA TRP A 97 -17.08 -23.84 0.10
C TRP A 97 -18.13 -24.51 0.99
N GLY A 98 -19.14 -25.13 0.38
CA GLY A 98 -20.23 -25.77 1.09
C GLY A 98 -21.55 -25.00 0.93
N LYS A 99 -22.48 -25.25 1.87
CA LYS A 99 -23.86 -24.74 1.77
C LYS A 99 -24.04 -23.31 2.30
N ILE A 100 -23.13 -22.85 3.16
CA ILE A 100 -23.20 -21.50 3.76
C ILE A 100 -22.72 -20.50 2.73
N PRO A 101 -23.56 -19.54 2.31
CA PRO A 101 -23.15 -18.52 1.36
C PRO A 101 -22.27 -17.48 2.04
N MET A 102 -21.31 -16.94 1.31
CA MET A 102 -20.58 -15.73 1.69
C MET A 102 -21.37 -14.53 1.17
N PRO A 103 -21.85 -13.62 2.02
CA PRO A 103 -22.57 -12.43 1.57
C PRO A 103 -21.67 -11.46 0.83
N ALA A 104 -22.25 -10.61 -0.01
CA ALA A 104 -21.53 -9.51 -0.65
C ALA A 104 -21.03 -8.49 0.38
N SER A 105 -19.84 -7.96 0.17
CA SER A 105 -19.22 -6.97 1.06
C SER A 105 -19.42 -5.56 0.54
N LEU A 106 -20.66 -5.03 0.65
CA LEU A 106 -21.04 -3.72 0.11
C LEU A 106 -20.35 -2.53 0.79
N GLN A 107 -19.75 -2.72 1.96
CA GLN A 107 -19.09 -1.67 2.75
C GLN A 107 -17.62 -1.46 2.37
N LEU A 108 -17.10 -2.19 1.40
CA LEU A 108 -15.71 -2.07 0.97
C LEU A 108 -15.49 -0.82 0.12
N ALA A 109 -14.40 -0.12 0.38
CA ALA A 109 -13.93 0.94 -0.49
C ALA A 109 -13.29 0.37 -1.78
N PRO A 110 -13.19 1.16 -2.86
CA PRO A 110 -12.54 0.73 -4.09
C PRO A 110 -11.13 0.15 -3.83
N GLY A 111 -10.85 -1.01 -4.39
CA GLY A 111 -9.56 -1.70 -4.26
C GLY A 111 -9.34 -2.50 -2.96
N GLU A 112 -10.19 -2.37 -1.94
CA GLU A 112 -10.03 -3.15 -0.70
C GLU A 112 -10.21 -4.65 -0.93
N ALA A 113 -11.16 -5.06 -1.77
CA ALA A 113 -11.35 -6.45 -2.12
C ALA A 113 -10.11 -7.07 -2.78
N THR A 114 -9.49 -6.34 -3.69
CA THR A 114 -8.25 -6.78 -4.37
C THR A 114 -7.10 -6.92 -3.37
N ARG A 115 -6.90 -5.96 -2.49
CA ARG A 115 -5.86 -6.03 -1.46
C ARG A 115 -6.07 -7.18 -0.49
N LEU A 116 -7.31 -7.41 -0.06
CA LEU A 116 -7.67 -8.55 0.79
C LEU A 116 -7.41 -9.88 0.07
N ALA A 117 -7.78 -9.99 -1.21
CA ALA A 117 -7.53 -11.18 -2.01
C ALA A 117 -6.02 -11.48 -2.14
N GLN A 118 -5.21 -10.49 -2.43
CA GLN A 118 -3.75 -10.62 -2.51
C GLN A 118 -3.13 -11.03 -1.18
N TRP A 119 -3.57 -10.42 -0.08
CA TRP A 119 -3.13 -10.79 1.26
C TRP A 119 -3.47 -12.24 1.61
N ILE A 120 -4.71 -12.67 1.35
CA ILE A 120 -5.14 -14.06 1.55
C ILE A 120 -4.26 -15.01 0.75
N LEU A 121 -4.04 -14.76 -0.53
CA LEU A 121 -3.19 -15.60 -1.39
C LEU A 121 -1.75 -15.66 -0.90
N GLY A 122 -1.24 -14.58 -0.30
CA GLY A 122 0.07 -14.55 0.33
C GLY A 122 0.25 -15.57 1.44
N MET A 123 -0.83 -16.02 2.10
CA MET A 123 -0.79 -17.01 3.19
C MET A 123 -0.50 -18.44 2.72
N ALA A 124 -0.53 -18.72 1.41
CA ALA A 124 -0.10 -20.01 0.87
C ALA A 124 1.40 -20.23 0.99
N ARG A 125 2.19 -19.17 1.11
CA ARG A 125 3.64 -19.24 1.26
C ARG A 125 4.00 -19.66 2.69
N PRO A 126 4.97 -20.60 2.89
CA PRO A 126 5.48 -20.84 4.22
C PRO A 126 6.08 -19.53 4.77
N SER A 127 5.78 -19.21 6.03
CA SER A 127 6.43 -18.13 6.74
C SER A 127 7.94 -18.37 6.68
N ARG A 128 8.71 -17.41 6.16
CA ARG A 128 10.17 -17.44 6.29
C ARG A 128 10.46 -17.26 7.78
N SER A 129 10.96 -18.31 8.37
CA SER A 129 11.53 -18.31 9.73
C SER A 129 12.84 -17.55 9.72
#